data_d94c00f2e199a8dc7a10fa959e7503f6
#
_entry.id   d94c00f2e199a8dc7a10fa959e7503f6
#
_cell.length_a   1.000
_cell.length_b   1.000
_cell.length_c   1.000
_cell.angle_alpha   90.00
_cell.angle_beta   90.00
_cell.angle_gamma   90.00
#
_symmetry.space_group_name_H-M   'P 1'
#
loop_
_entity.id
_entity.type
_entity.pdbx_description
1 polymer ?
#
loop_
_entity_poly.entity_id
_entity_poly.type
_entity_poly.pdbx_seq_one_letter_code
_entity_poly.pdbx_strand_id
1 'polypeptide(L)'
;CYLEGINEISACKVCVVEVQGKTKLVTACSTPVQDDIVVFTNSPKVRAVRRTNVELILSQHDCLCATCVRSGNCALQTLANDLGIFELPYEKDIVDIPWDKEFPLIRDSKKCIKCMRCIQICDKVQGLNIWDLVNTGGRTTVDVSDKFPNIAQSDCSLCGQCITHCPVGALKERDDVPKIFEVLANPDKVTVVQVAPAVRVAWGEALGLAPEQFTEGMMVAALKKIGFDYVFD
;
A
#
# COMPACT_ATOMS: atom_id res chain seq x y z
N CYS A 1 -2.10 0.72 -10.72
CA CYS A 1 -3.05 1.63 -10.05
C CYS A 1 -4.50 1.12 -10.03
N TYR A 2 -4.88 0.28 -11.01
CA TYR A 2 -6.26 -0.22 -11.14
C TYR A 2 -6.79 -0.88 -9.87
N LEU A 3 -8.00 -0.52 -9.50
CA LEU A 3 -8.80 -1.13 -8.44
C LEU A 3 -10.25 -1.05 -8.90
N GLU A 4 -10.85 -2.21 -9.18
CA GLU A 4 -12.16 -2.34 -9.83
C GLU A 4 -13.25 -1.53 -9.08
N GLY A 5 -14.02 -0.75 -9.84
CA GLY A 5 -15.10 0.11 -9.31
C GLY A 5 -14.63 1.27 -8.42
N ILE A 6 -13.35 1.30 -8.03
CA ILE A 6 -12.81 2.30 -7.08
C ILE A 6 -11.80 3.22 -7.75
N ASN A 7 -10.78 2.66 -8.44
CA ASN A 7 -9.67 3.45 -9.00
C ASN A 7 -9.35 3.06 -10.45
N GLU A 8 -10.04 3.67 -11.41
CA GLU A 8 -9.94 3.42 -12.85
C GLU A 8 -9.44 4.66 -13.60
N ILE A 9 -8.42 5.33 -13.08
CA ILE A 9 -8.03 6.70 -13.44
C ILE A 9 -6.83 6.78 -14.41
N SER A 10 -6.32 5.67 -14.90
CA SER A 10 -5.19 5.63 -15.87
C SER A 10 -3.89 6.29 -15.37
N ALA A 11 -3.65 6.38 -14.06
CA ALA A 11 -2.50 7.10 -13.51
C ALA A 11 -1.14 6.51 -13.95
N CYS A 12 -0.95 5.20 -13.81
CA CYS A 12 0.36 4.58 -14.07
C CYS A 12 0.62 4.22 -15.54
N LYS A 13 -0.40 4.16 -16.38
CA LYS A 13 -0.35 3.78 -17.80
C LYS A 13 0.41 2.47 -18.10
N VAL A 14 0.53 1.56 -17.11
CA VAL A 14 1.16 0.24 -17.30
C VAL A 14 0.23 -0.72 -18.06
N CYS A 15 -1.08 -0.52 -17.99
CA CYS A 15 -2.10 -1.32 -18.68
C CYS A 15 -2.35 -0.89 -20.14
N VAL A 16 -1.40 -0.18 -20.76
CA VAL A 16 -1.54 0.22 -22.18
C VAL A 16 -1.70 -0.98 -23.09
N VAL A 17 -2.57 -0.85 -24.08
CA VAL A 17 -2.83 -1.82 -25.12
C VAL A 17 -2.91 -1.13 -26.48
N GLU A 18 -2.67 -1.88 -27.54
CA GLU A 18 -2.87 -1.44 -28.92
C GLU A 18 -4.23 -1.93 -29.41
N VAL A 19 -4.97 -1.06 -30.05
CA VAL A 19 -6.28 -1.37 -30.64
C VAL A 19 -6.17 -1.25 -32.13
N GLN A 20 -6.61 -2.27 -32.85
CA GLN A 20 -6.62 -2.26 -34.31
C GLN A 20 -7.36 -1.03 -34.85
N GLY A 21 -6.76 -0.35 -35.81
CA GLY A 21 -7.33 0.87 -36.40
C GLY A 21 -7.08 2.16 -35.59
N LYS A 22 -6.52 2.08 -34.37
CA LYS A 22 -6.10 3.27 -33.59
C LYS A 22 -4.59 3.49 -33.69
N THR A 23 -4.18 4.73 -33.88
CA THR A 23 -2.75 5.10 -33.99
C THR A 23 -2.09 5.22 -32.59
N LYS A 24 -2.86 5.56 -31.56
CA LYS A 24 -2.40 5.74 -30.19
C LYS A 24 -2.75 4.53 -29.34
N LEU A 25 -1.85 4.18 -28.40
CA LEU A 25 -2.15 3.21 -27.35
C LEU A 25 -3.20 3.79 -26.41
N VAL A 26 -4.06 2.92 -25.87
CA VAL A 26 -5.07 3.25 -24.88
C VAL A 26 -4.82 2.50 -23.59
N THR A 27 -5.34 2.99 -22.47
CA THR A 27 -5.24 2.34 -21.17
C THR A 27 -6.42 1.42 -20.94
N ALA A 28 -6.19 0.13 -20.76
CA ALA A 28 -7.26 -0.86 -20.61
C ALA A 28 -8.14 -0.60 -19.39
N CYS A 29 -7.59 -0.04 -18.31
CA CYS A 29 -8.34 0.21 -17.06
C CYS A 29 -9.43 1.30 -17.16
N SER A 30 -9.43 2.12 -18.22
CA SER A 30 -10.38 3.24 -18.38
C SER A 30 -10.98 3.35 -19.78
N THR A 31 -10.68 2.39 -20.65
CA THR A 31 -11.22 2.39 -22.02
C THR A 31 -12.39 1.41 -22.08
N PRO A 32 -13.61 1.89 -22.38
CA PRO A 32 -14.76 1.01 -22.54
C PRO A 32 -14.53 -0.01 -23.67
N VAL A 33 -15.01 -1.22 -23.46
CA VAL A 33 -15.04 -2.27 -24.48
C VAL A 33 -16.10 -1.91 -25.52
N GLN A 34 -15.81 -2.20 -26.79
CA GLN A 34 -16.72 -2.03 -27.93
C GLN A 34 -16.85 -3.37 -28.65
N ASP A 35 -17.96 -3.57 -29.34
CA ASP A 35 -18.17 -4.75 -30.18
C ASP A 35 -17.10 -4.84 -31.27
N ASP A 36 -16.67 -6.04 -31.59
CA ASP A 36 -15.67 -6.37 -32.63
C ASP A 36 -14.29 -5.70 -32.45
N ILE A 37 -13.97 -5.21 -31.25
CA ILE A 37 -12.68 -4.60 -30.95
C ILE A 37 -11.56 -5.67 -30.96
N VAL A 38 -10.51 -5.44 -31.75
CA VAL A 38 -9.30 -6.28 -31.74
C VAL A 38 -8.20 -5.58 -30.91
N VAL A 39 -7.74 -6.25 -29.86
CA VAL A 39 -6.80 -5.69 -28.87
C VAL A 39 -5.52 -6.51 -28.85
N PHE A 40 -4.38 -5.83 -29.00
CA PHE A 40 -3.05 -6.43 -28.84
C PHE A 40 -2.44 -6.00 -27.51
N THR A 41 -2.28 -6.97 -26.61
CA THR A 41 -1.78 -6.73 -25.25
C THR A 41 -0.26 -6.81 -25.13
N ASN A 42 0.44 -7.30 -26.14
CA ASN A 42 1.87 -7.60 -26.08
C ASN A 42 2.64 -7.30 -27.38
N SER A 43 2.19 -6.30 -28.16
CA SER A 43 2.96 -5.85 -29.34
C SER A 43 4.29 -5.20 -28.93
N PRO A 44 5.30 -5.12 -29.84
CA PRO A 44 6.57 -4.44 -29.54
C PRO A 44 6.37 -3.02 -29.02
N LYS A 45 5.40 -2.28 -29.60
CA LYS A 45 5.04 -0.93 -29.17
C LYS A 45 4.49 -0.89 -27.75
N VAL A 46 3.60 -1.82 -27.39
CA VAL A 46 3.03 -1.96 -26.03
C VAL A 46 4.13 -2.28 -25.03
N ARG A 47 5.01 -3.24 -25.33
CA ARG A 47 6.13 -3.60 -24.43
C ARG A 47 7.07 -2.43 -24.19
N ALA A 48 7.45 -1.70 -25.22
CA ALA A 48 8.34 -0.55 -25.10
C ALA A 48 7.72 0.54 -24.19
N VAL A 49 6.48 0.93 -24.43
CA VAL A 49 5.80 1.97 -23.64
C VAL A 49 5.57 1.51 -22.19
N ARG A 50 5.20 0.25 -21.99
CA ARG A 50 5.01 -0.31 -20.65
C ARG A 50 6.32 -0.29 -19.86
N ARG A 51 7.44 -0.70 -20.46
CA ARG A 51 8.77 -0.66 -19.87
C ARG A 51 9.13 0.78 -19.46
N THR A 52 9.03 1.73 -20.39
CA THR A 52 9.31 3.15 -20.09
C THR A 52 8.47 3.69 -18.94
N ASN A 53 7.16 3.36 -18.89
CA ASN A 53 6.30 3.80 -17.80
C ASN A 53 6.75 3.23 -16.44
N VAL A 54 7.18 1.98 -16.37
CA VAL A 54 7.68 1.38 -15.13
C VAL A 54 9.05 1.96 -14.75
N GLU A 55 9.94 2.20 -15.71
CA GLU A 55 11.23 2.88 -15.47
C GLU A 55 11.02 4.29 -14.89
N LEU A 56 10.07 5.07 -15.41
CA LEU A 56 9.72 6.39 -14.87
C LEU A 56 9.13 6.31 -13.46
N ILE A 57 8.34 5.28 -13.16
CA ILE A 57 7.84 5.06 -11.78
C ILE A 57 9.02 4.74 -10.85
N LEU A 58 9.94 3.89 -11.27
CA LEU A 58 11.11 3.49 -10.48
C LEU A 58 12.09 4.65 -10.26
N SER A 59 12.22 5.61 -11.20
CA SER A 59 13.06 6.79 -11.03
C SER A 59 12.58 7.72 -9.91
N GLN A 60 11.29 7.64 -9.55
CA GLN A 60 10.69 8.39 -8.44
C GLN A 60 10.39 7.53 -7.21
N HIS A 61 10.98 6.34 -7.12
CA HIS A 61 10.75 5.38 -6.04
C HIS A 61 12.06 5.01 -5.35
N ASP A 62 12.06 5.02 -4.01
CA ASP A 62 13.16 4.48 -3.23
C ASP A 62 13.15 2.96 -3.26
N CYS A 63 14.10 2.39 -4.02
CA CYS A 63 14.20 0.96 -4.29
C CYS A 63 14.92 0.17 -3.20
N LEU A 64 14.90 0.61 -1.93
CA LEU A 64 15.44 -0.15 -0.79
C LEU A 64 14.55 -1.37 -0.47
N CYS A 65 14.51 -2.34 -1.39
CA CYS A 65 13.56 -3.46 -1.32
C CYS A 65 13.86 -4.42 -0.16
N ALA A 66 15.12 -4.67 0.17
CA ALA A 66 15.51 -5.63 1.21
C ALA A 66 14.97 -5.29 2.61
N THR A 67 14.80 -3.99 2.90
CA THR A 67 14.27 -3.47 4.18
C THR A 67 12.83 -2.97 4.08
N CYS A 68 12.17 -3.19 2.95
CA CYS A 68 10.81 -2.75 2.71
C CYS A 68 9.78 -3.73 3.27
N VAL A 69 8.72 -3.23 3.90
CA VAL A 69 7.59 -4.04 4.41
C VAL A 69 6.87 -4.85 3.32
N ARG A 70 7.06 -4.48 2.05
CA ARG A 70 6.51 -5.19 0.87
C ARG A 70 7.57 -6.05 0.15
N SER A 71 8.73 -6.29 0.75
CA SER A 71 9.75 -7.18 0.15
C SER A 71 9.16 -8.55 -0.16
N GLY A 72 9.32 -9.02 -1.39
CA GLY A 72 8.74 -10.30 -1.85
C GLY A 72 7.21 -10.29 -2.13
N ASN A 73 6.50 -9.22 -1.73
CA ASN A 73 5.06 -9.04 -2.01
C ASN A 73 4.79 -7.59 -2.48
N CYS A 74 5.43 -7.19 -3.57
CA CYS A 74 5.34 -5.85 -4.12
C CYS A 74 5.03 -5.89 -5.61
N ALA A 75 3.88 -5.35 -6.01
CA ALA A 75 3.47 -5.31 -7.42
C ALA A 75 4.48 -4.57 -8.32
N LEU A 76 5.16 -3.54 -7.81
CA LEU A 76 6.17 -2.82 -8.57
C LEU A 76 7.43 -3.66 -8.78
N GLN A 77 7.88 -4.39 -7.75
CA GLN A 77 9.03 -5.29 -7.83
C GLN A 77 8.77 -6.43 -8.85
N THR A 78 7.60 -7.05 -8.79
CA THR A 78 7.18 -8.07 -9.77
C THR A 78 7.19 -7.51 -11.18
N LEU A 79 6.57 -6.35 -11.42
CA LEU A 79 6.55 -5.71 -12.73
C LEU A 79 7.96 -5.35 -13.27
N ALA A 80 8.85 -4.88 -12.40
CA ALA A 80 10.22 -4.58 -12.79
C ALA A 80 10.97 -5.85 -13.24
N ASN A 81 10.82 -6.94 -12.49
CA ASN A 81 11.41 -8.24 -12.82
C ASN A 81 10.83 -8.80 -14.14
N ASP A 82 9.51 -8.80 -14.31
CA ASP A 82 8.82 -9.32 -15.51
C ASP A 82 9.21 -8.55 -16.78
N LEU A 83 9.53 -7.26 -16.64
CA LEU A 83 9.97 -6.41 -17.74
C LEU A 83 11.50 -6.41 -17.93
N GLY A 84 12.25 -7.13 -17.10
CA GLY A 84 13.71 -7.20 -17.15
C GLY A 84 14.39 -5.85 -16.89
N ILE A 85 13.85 -5.02 -15.98
CA ILE A 85 14.38 -3.71 -15.64
C ILE A 85 15.38 -3.89 -14.49
N PHE A 86 16.66 -3.95 -14.82
CA PHE A 86 17.77 -4.08 -13.85
C PHE A 86 18.58 -2.79 -13.72
N GLU A 87 18.45 -1.89 -14.69
CA GLU A 87 19.11 -0.59 -14.72
C GLU A 87 18.08 0.48 -15.08
N LEU A 88 18.26 1.67 -14.52
CA LEU A 88 17.36 2.80 -14.79
C LEU A 88 18.07 3.82 -15.65
N PRO A 89 17.53 4.19 -16.84
CA PRO A 89 18.11 5.20 -17.71
C PRO A 89 17.86 6.63 -17.24
N TYR A 90 17.06 6.81 -16.19
CA TYR A 90 16.66 8.11 -15.65
C TYR A 90 17.30 8.37 -14.29
N GLU A 91 17.68 9.63 -14.05
CA GLU A 91 18.10 10.08 -12.73
C GLU A 91 16.95 9.96 -11.72
N LYS A 92 17.30 9.71 -10.46
CA LYS A 92 16.31 9.62 -9.38
C LYS A 92 15.89 11.01 -8.94
N ASP A 93 14.58 11.26 -8.95
CA ASP A 93 13.94 12.46 -8.43
C ASP A 93 12.90 12.04 -7.37
N ILE A 94 13.38 11.85 -6.15
CA ILE A 94 12.59 11.30 -5.04
C ILE A 94 12.05 12.42 -4.17
N VAL A 95 10.73 12.45 -4.01
CA VAL A 95 10.05 13.39 -3.11
C VAL A 95 10.09 12.84 -1.69
N ASP A 96 10.71 13.59 -0.78
CA ASP A 96 10.75 13.30 0.65
C ASP A 96 9.95 14.35 1.43
N ILE A 97 8.86 13.92 2.06
CA ILE A 97 8.01 14.76 2.92
C ILE A 97 8.05 14.19 4.33
N PRO A 98 8.39 14.99 5.34
CA PRO A 98 8.40 14.57 6.73
C PRO A 98 7.04 13.98 7.17
N TRP A 99 7.09 12.97 8.02
CA TRP A 99 5.90 12.33 8.57
C TRP A 99 6.01 12.17 10.08
N ASP A 100 4.88 12.35 10.78
CA ASP A 100 4.79 12.09 12.21
C ASP A 100 4.90 10.59 12.49
N LYS A 101 6.01 10.19 13.11
CA LYS A 101 6.29 8.78 13.44
C LYS A 101 5.54 8.28 14.67
N GLU A 102 4.96 9.18 15.45
CA GLU A 102 4.14 8.80 16.61
C GLU A 102 2.69 8.48 16.22
N PHE A 103 2.26 8.92 15.03
CA PHE A 103 0.94 8.55 14.52
C PHE A 103 0.89 7.05 14.16
N PRO A 104 -0.22 6.33 14.45
CA PRO A 104 -0.32 4.87 14.23
C PRO A 104 -0.16 4.42 12.77
N LEU A 105 -0.45 5.30 11.81
CA LEU A 105 -0.22 5.08 10.40
C LEU A 105 1.05 5.81 9.95
N ILE A 106 1.98 5.07 9.37
CA ILE A 106 3.26 5.60 8.86
C ILE A 106 3.19 5.73 7.34
N ARG A 107 3.62 6.88 6.85
CA ARG A 107 3.77 7.18 5.44
C ARG A 107 5.24 7.43 5.08
N ASP A 108 5.70 6.75 4.05
CA ASP A 108 6.99 6.98 3.40
C ASP A 108 6.77 7.53 1.98
N SER A 109 6.89 8.84 1.82
CA SER A 109 6.66 9.52 0.54
C SER A 109 7.63 9.08 -0.55
N LYS A 110 8.85 8.68 -0.18
CA LYS A 110 9.89 8.21 -1.11
C LYS A 110 9.48 6.92 -1.84
N LYS A 111 8.56 6.15 -1.25
CA LYS A 111 8.04 4.91 -1.84
C LYS A 111 6.71 5.09 -2.57
N CYS A 112 6.13 6.30 -2.55
CA CYS A 112 4.85 6.55 -3.18
C CYS A 112 4.96 6.56 -4.71
N ILE A 113 4.21 5.69 -5.38
CA ILE A 113 4.13 5.61 -6.86
C ILE A 113 2.96 6.41 -7.44
N LYS A 114 2.33 7.25 -6.66
CA LYS A 114 1.26 8.17 -7.10
C LYS A 114 0.09 7.45 -7.79
N CYS A 115 -0.23 6.24 -7.35
CA CYS A 115 -1.29 5.41 -7.93
C CYS A 115 -2.70 5.84 -7.52
N MET A 116 -2.82 6.71 -6.52
CA MET A 116 -4.05 7.28 -5.97
C MET A 116 -5.03 6.28 -5.35
N ARG A 117 -4.65 5.02 -5.13
CA ARG A 117 -5.54 4.03 -4.49
C ARG A 117 -5.98 4.46 -3.09
N CYS A 118 -5.05 5.01 -2.28
CA CYS A 118 -5.35 5.50 -0.93
C CYS A 118 -6.32 6.68 -0.94
N ILE A 119 -6.23 7.59 -1.93
CA ILE A 119 -7.17 8.69 -2.11
C ILE A 119 -8.56 8.10 -2.41
N GLN A 120 -8.66 7.29 -3.45
CA GLN A 120 -9.95 6.79 -3.93
C GLN A 120 -10.65 5.84 -2.93
N ILE A 121 -9.90 5.00 -2.20
CA ILE A 121 -10.48 4.14 -1.18
C ILE A 121 -10.98 4.95 0.02
N CYS A 122 -10.24 5.98 0.41
CA CYS A 122 -10.61 6.86 1.51
C CYS A 122 -11.81 7.72 1.17
N ASP A 123 -11.89 8.23 -0.07
CA ASP A 123 -13.00 9.04 -0.57
C ASP A 123 -14.25 8.19 -0.81
N LYS A 124 -14.16 7.21 -1.71
CA LYS A 124 -15.35 6.51 -2.23
C LYS A 124 -15.91 5.46 -1.26
N VAL A 125 -15.07 4.83 -0.45
CA VAL A 125 -15.49 3.73 0.44
C VAL A 125 -15.64 4.20 1.87
N GLN A 126 -14.70 5.01 2.37
CA GLN A 126 -14.73 5.51 3.75
C GLN A 126 -15.45 6.86 3.88
N GLY A 127 -15.52 7.66 2.81
CA GLY A 127 -16.14 8.99 2.83
C GLY A 127 -15.38 10.05 3.63
N LEU A 128 -14.09 9.81 3.95
CA LEU A 128 -13.32 10.66 4.87
C LEU A 128 -12.42 11.69 4.19
N ASN A 129 -12.04 11.47 2.93
CA ASN A 129 -11.22 12.40 2.13
C ASN A 129 -9.92 12.87 2.82
N ILE A 130 -9.23 11.95 3.52
CA ILE A 130 -7.99 12.28 4.26
C ILE A 130 -6.83 12.56 3.33
N TRP A 131 -6.74 11.88 2.20
CA TRP A 131 -5.63 11.92 1.27
C TRP A 131 -5.95 12.74 0.04
N ASP A 132 -4.96 13.51 -0.44
CA ASP A 132 -5.07 14.25 -1.70
C ASP A 132 -3.72 14.29 -2.45
N LEU A 133 -3.73 14.80 -3.68
CA LEU A 133 -2.53 15.13 -4.43
C LEU A 133 -2.00 16.49 -4.00
N VAL A 134 -0.74 16.53 -3.64
CA VAL A 134 -0.04 17.78 -3.28
C VAL A 134 1.12 18.02 -4.24
N ASN A 135 1.52 19.30 -4.35
CA ASN A 135 2.53 19.79 -5.28
C ASN A 135 2.15 19.58 -6.78
N THR A 136 3.03 19.97 -7.68
CA THR A 136 2.82 19.91 -9.13
C THR A 136 4.04 19.36 -9.87
N GLY A 137 3.83 18.87 -11.10
CA GLY A 137 4.89 18.33 -11.96
C GLY A 137 5.57 17.10 -11.36
N GLY A 138 6.89 17.00 -11.46
CA GLY A 138 7.69 15.89 -10.92
C GLY A 138 7.56 15.72 -9.41
N ARG A 139 7.31 16.82 -8.69
CA ARG A 139 7.14 16.82 -7.23
C ARG A 139 5.74 16.41 -6.75
N THR A 140 4.79 16.18 -7.66
CA THR A 140 3.46 15.68 -7.27
C THR A 140 3.59 14.42 -6.42
N THR A 141 2.89 14.35 -5.31
CA THR A 141 2.79 13.16 -4.46
C THR A 141 1.44 13.12 -3.74
N VAL A 142 1.16 12.02 -3.06
CA VAL A 142 -0.04 11.91 -2.21
C VAL A 142 0.35 12.35 -0.80
N ASP A 143 -0.44 13.19 -0.18
CA ASP A 143 -0.29 13.59 1.21
C ASP A 143 -1.65 13.81 1.87
N VAL A 144 -1.65 14.23 3.13
CA VAL A 144 -2.86 14.66 3.83
C VAL A 144 -3.46 15.85 3.07
N SER A 145 -4.78 15.81 2.87
CA SER A 145 -5.51 16.90 2.22
C SER A 145 -5.28 18.22 2.94
N ASP A 146 -5.20 19.33 2.19
CA ASP A 146 -5.04 20.69 2.70
C ASP A 146 -6.20 21.17 3.59
N LYS A 147 -7.28 20.39 3.65
CA LYS A 147 -8.39 20.59 4.62
C LYS A 147 -7.95 20.39 6.07
N PHE A 148 -6.87 19.67 6.30
CA PHE A 148 -6.35 19.34 7.62
C PHE A 148 -4.92 19.83 7.79
N PRO A 149 -4.56 20.38 8.97
CA PRO A 149 -3.18 20.80 9.23
C PRO A 149 -2.15 19.67 9.16
N ASN A 150 -2.54 18.47 9.61
CA ASN A 150 -1.74 17.24 9.58
C ASN A 150 -2.64 16.02 9.79
N ILE A 151 -2.05 14.83 9.73
CA ILE A 151 -2.80 13.57 9.88
C ILE A 151 -3.42 13.39 11.28
N ALA A 152 -2.75 13.85 12.33
CA ALA A 152 -3.23 13.71 13.72
C ALA A 152 -4.43 14.61 14.02
N GLN A 153 -4.58 15.69 13.25
CA GLN A 153 -5.69 16.63 13.35
C GLN A 153 -6.74 16.42 12.25
N SER A 154 -6.66 15.31 11.54
CA SER A 154 -7.64 14.92 10.53
C SER A 154 -8.71 13.99 11.13
N ASP A 155 -9.81 13.82 10.40
CA ASP A 155 -10.89 12.88 10.75
C ASP A 155 -10.56 11.43 10.40
N CYS A 156 -9.28 11.04 10.43
CA CYS A 156 -8.83 9.69 10.10
C CYS A 156 -9.37 8.67 11.12
N SER A 157 -10.19 7.73 10.67
CA SER A 157 -10.75 6.66 11.52
C SER A 157 -9.77 5.53 11.82
N LEU A 158 -8.52 5.59 11.36
CA LEU A 158 -7.51 4.54 11.50
C LEU A 158 -7.94 3.16 10.97
N CYS A 159 -8.83 3.13 9.98
CA CYS A 159 -9.39 1.88 9.42
C CYS A 159 -8.38 1.00 8.65
N GLY A 160 -7.17 1.50 8.31
CA GLY A 160 -6.12 0.77 7.61
C GLY A 160 -6.36 0.49 6.13
N GLN A 161 -7.50 0.88 5.54
CA GLN A 161 -7.83 0.59 4.14
C GLN A 161 -6.80 1.15 3.14
N CYS A 162 -6.24 2.31 3.42
CA CYS A 162 -5.17 2.88 2.60
C CYS A 162 -3.88 2.05 2.64
N ILE A 163 -3.58 1.37 3.76
CA ILE A 163 -2.43 0.46 3.90
C ILE A 163 -2.64 -0.80 3.06
N THR A 164 -3.79 -1.46 3.23
CA THR A 164 -4.09 -2.73 2.55
C THR A 164 -4.14 -2.58 1.04
N HIS A 165 -4.60 -1.43 0.54
CA HIS A 165 -4.69 -1.15 -0.89
C HIS A 165 -3.43 -0.49 -1.49
N CYS A 166 -2.43 -0.14 -0.66
CA CYS A 166 -1.16 0.37 -1.17
C CYS A 166 -0.37 -0.75 -1.87
N PRO A 167 -0.07 -0.62 -3.17
CA PRO A 167 0.60 -1.67 -3.94
C PRO A 167 2.11 -1.75 -3.66
N VAL A 168 2.63 -0.81 -2.89
CA VAL A 168 4.04 -0.68 -2.48
C VAL A 168 4.14 -0.38 -0.99
N GLY A 169 5.34 -0.27 -0.43
CA GLY A 169 5.55 0.00 1.00
C GLY A 169 5.49 1.48 1.39
N ALA A 170 4.64 2.29 0.72
CA ALA A 170 4.53 3.72 1.04
C ALA A 170 3.64 4.02 2.25
N LEU A 171 2.73 3.12 2.59
CA LEU A 171 1.87 3.19 3.76
C LEU A 171 1.99 1.90 4.56
N LYS A 172 2.15 2.02 5.86
CA LYS A 172 2.24 0.90 6.80
C LYS A 172 1.74 1.32 8.18
N GLU A 173 1.46 0.35 9.00
CA GLU A 173 1.25 0.52 10.43
C GLU A 173 2.56 0.91 11.13
N ARG A 174 2.46 1.60 12.27
CA ARG A 174 3.59 1.81 13.18
C ARG A 174 3.93 0.46 13.83
N ASP A 175 5.21 0.12 13.87
CA ASP A 175 5.69 -1.08 14.54
C ASP A 175 5.97 -0.77 16.02
N ASP A 176 5.07 -1.22 16.88
CA ASP A 176 5.21 -1.10 18.33
C ASP A 176 5.73 -2.40 19.01
N VAL A 177 6.00 -3.47 18.23
CA VAL A 177 6.46 -4.75 18.75
C VAL A 177 7.74 -4.63 19.60
N PRO A 178 8.79 -3.88 19.18
CA PRO A 178 9.98 -3.71 20.01
C PRO A 178 9.67 -3.06 21.37
N LYS A 179 8.82 -2.04 21.40
CA LYS A 179 8.40 -1.36 22.63
C LYS A 179 7.66 -2.31 23.59
N ILE A 180 6.83 -3.18 23.03
CA ILE A 180 6.10 -4.17 23.85
C ILE A 180 7.07 -5.17 24.49
N PHE A 181 8.05 -5.69 23.73
CA PHE A 181 9.04 -6.60 24.29
C PHE A 181 9.92 -5.95 25.37
N GLU A 182 10.27 -4.67 25.23
CA GLU A 182 10.96 -3.91 26.27
C GLU A 182 10.12 -3.82 27.57
N VAL A 183 8.81 -3.58 27.42
CA VAL A 183 7.90 -3.51 28.57
C VAL A 183 7.72 -4.88 29.24
N LEU A 184 7.54 -5.94 28.45
CA LEU A 184 7.42 -7.32 28.94
C LEU A 184 8.69 -7.80 29.68
N ALA A 185 9.86 -7.30 29.29
CA ALA A 185 11.13 -7.62 29.94
C ALA A 185 11.35 -6.87 31.26
N ASN A 186 10.53 -5.87 31.59
CA ASN A 186 10.66 -5.05 32.82
C ASN A 186 9.82 -5.64 33.97
N PRO A 187 10.44 -6.20 35.00
CA PRO A 187 9.73 -6.85 36.11
C PRO A 187 8.94 -5.88 37.00
N ASP A 188 9.22 -4.58 36.93
CA ASP A 188 8.53 -3.56 37.71
C ASP A 188 7.22 -3.07 37.05
N LYS A 189 6.88 -3.62 35.85
CA LYS A 189 5.68 -3.23 35.11
C LYS A 189 4.68 -4.37 35.07
N VAL A 190 3.43 -4.04 35.34
CA VAL A 190 2.29 -4.92 35.07
C VAL A 190 1.79 -4.67 33.65
N THR A 191 1.70 -5.73 32.88
CA THR A 191 1.32 -5.66 31.47
C THR A 191 -0.10 -6.15 31.24
N VAL A 192 -0.87 -5.34 30.52
CA VAL A 192 -2.27 -5.62 30.18
C VAL A 192 -2.44 -5.57 28.67
N VAL A 193 -3.06 -6.57 28.10
CA VAL A 193 -3.42 -6.59 26.68
C VAL A 193 -4.92 -6.80 26.52
N GLN A 194 -5.52 -6.02 25.61
CA GLN A 194 -6.88 -6.20 25.14
C GLN A 194 -6.84 -6.58 23.64
N VAL A 195 -7.63 -7.58 23.26
CA VAL A 195 -7.68 -8.08 21.89
C VAL A 195 -8.89 -7.49 21.17
N ALA A 196 -8.64 -6.92 19.99
CA ALA A 196 -9.74 -6.45 19.14
C ALA A 196 -10.53 -7.62 18.56
N PRO A 197 -11.88 -7.53 18.43
CA PRO A 197 -12.73 -8.62 17.93
C PRO A 197 -12.29 -9.16 16.57
N ALA A 198 -11.85 -8.31 15.64
CA ALA A 198 -11.36 -8.73 14.33
C ALA A 198 -10.07 -9.57 14.44
N VAL A 199 -9.17 -9.24 15.35
CA VAL A 199 -7.94 -10.00 15.60
C VAL A 199 -8.28 -11.35 16.19
N ARG A 200 -9.24 -11.42 17.13
CA ARG A 200 -9.71 -12.67 17.75
C ARG A 200 -10.13 -13.73 16.74
N VAL A 201 -10.78 -13.32 15.65
CA VAL A 201 -11.28 -14.25 14.61
C VAL A 201 -10.27 -14.53 13.49
N ALA A 202 -9.21 -13.73 13.36
CA ALA A 202 -8.28 -13.82 12.22
C ALA A 202 -6.86 -14.28 12.60
N TRP A 203 -6.48 -14.29 13.90
CA TRP A 203 -5.11 -14.58 14.31
C TRP A 203 -4.58 -15.96 13.89
N GLY A 204 -5.47 -16.95 13.84
CA GLY A 204 -5.11 -18.31 13.46
C GLY A 204 -4.79 -18.46 11.96
N GLU A 205 -5.40 -17.63 11.10
CA GLU A 205 -5.13 -17.64 9.65
C GLU A 205 -3.67 -17.33 9.35
N ALA A 206 -3.08 -16.38 10.06
CA ALA A 206 -1.67 -16.01 9.92
C ALA A 206 -0.71 -17.15 10.31
N LEU A 207 -1.18 -18.11 11.12
CA LEU A 207 -0.44 -19.30 11.53
C LEU A 207 -0.78 -20.53 10.68
N GLY A 208 -1.64 -20.39 9.66
CA GLY A 208 -2.09 -21.51 8.82
C GLY A 208 -3.00 -22.51 9.52
N LEU A 209 -3.66 -22.09 10.61
CA LEU A 209 -4.58 -22.94 11.36
C LEU A 209 -5.97 -22.94 10.70
N ALA A 210 -6.66 -24.07 10.74
CA ALA A 210 -8.06 -24.15 10.33
C ALA A 210 -8.96 -23.41 11.35
N PRO A 211 -10.12 -22.86 10.93
CA PRO A 211 -11.01 -22.09 11.81
C PRO A 211 -11.39 -22.78 13.12
N GLU A 212 -11.49 -24.12 13.11
CA GLU A 212 -11.85 -24.92 14.26
C GLU A 212 -10.69 -25.09 15.28
N GLN A 213 -9.46 -24.78 14.85
CA GLN A 213 -8.25 -25.00 15.67
C GLN A 213 -7.87 -23.77 16.49
N PHE A 214 -8.28 -22.56 16.07
CA PHE A 214 -7.92 -21.35 16.81
C PHE A 214 -9.08 -20.82 17.64
N THR A 215 -9.04 -21.16 18.92
CA THR A 215 -10.05 -20.76 19.90
C THR A 215 -9.60 -19.54 20.69
N GLU A 216 -10.56 -18.85 21.32
CA GLU A 216 -10.28 -17.76 22.26
C GLU A 216 -9.33 -18.19 23.39
N GLY A 217 -9.56 -19.39 23.96
CA GLY A 217 -8.68 -19.93 25.01
C GLY A 217 -7.23 -20.13 24.55
N MET A 218 -7.02 -20.56 23.31
CA MET A 218 -5.66 -20.67 22.73
C MET A 218 -5.01 -19.30 22.57
N MET A 219 -5.75 -18.29 22.12
CA MET A 219 -5.25 -16.92 21.99
C MET A 219 -4.84 -16.36 23.36
N VAL A 220 -5.69 -16.48 24.36
CA VAL A 220 -5.38 -16.06 25.73
C VAL A 220 -4.16 -16.80 26.27
N ALA A 221 -4.08 -18.12 26.08
CA ALA A 221 -2.93 -18.91 26.50
C ALA A 221 -1.63 -18.49 25.79
N ALA A 222 -1.70 -18.17 24.50
CA ALA A 222 -0.56 -17.68 23.74
C ALA A 222 -0.06 -16.33 24.26
N LEU A 223 -0.94 -15.36 24.51
CA LEU A 223 -0.60 -14.06 25.05
C LEU A 223 -0.03 -14.15 26.48
N LYS A 224 -0.60 -15.02 27.32
CA LYS A 224 -0.03 -15.33 28.65
C LYS A 224 1.38 -15.94 28.53
N LYS A 225 1.59 -16.83 27.57
CA LYS A 225 2.90 -17.46 27.34
C LYS A 225 3.94 -16.48 26.79
N ILE A 226 3.53 -15.45 26.06
CA ILE A 226 4.39 -14.34 25.62
C ILE A 226 4.87 -13.52 26.82
N GLY A 227 4.07 -13.44 27.91
CA GLY A 227 4.46 -12.79 29.14
C GLY A 227 3.51 -11.71 29.65
N PHE A 228 2.34 -11.53 29.03
CA PHE A 228 1.35 -10.58 29.54
C PHE A 228 0.75 -11.04 30.88
N ASP A 229 0.67 -10.12 31.85
CA ASP A 229 0.08 -10.38 33.14
C ASP A 229 -1.44 -10.53 33.10
N TYR A 230 -2.09 -9.70 32.30
CA TYR A 230 -3.55 -9.73 32.12
C TYR A 230 -3.92 -9.67 30.65
N VAL A 231 -4.90 -10.49 30.27
CA VAL A 231 -5.45 -10.57 28.91
C VAL A 231 -6.96 -10.36 28.98
N PHE A 232 -7.44 -9.41 28.25
CA PHE A 232 -8.87 -9.10 28.10
C PHE A 232 -9.29 -9.29 26.64
N ASP A 233 -10.49 -9.80 26.45
CA ASP A 233 -11.14 -9.95 25.16
C ASP A 233 -12.20 -8.84 24.95
#